data_6c6d84da184efeb606f44fe3c0212a89
#
_entry.id   6c6d84da184efeb606f44fe3c0212a89
#
_cell.length_a   1.000
_cell.length_b   1.000
_cell.length_c   1.000
_cell.angle_alpha   90.00
_cell.angle_beta   90.00
_cell.angle_gamma   90.00
#
_symmetry.space_group_name_H-M   'P 1'
#
loop_
_entity.id
_entity.type
_entity.pdbx_description
1 polymer ?
#
loop_
_entity_poly.entity_id
_entity_poly.type
_entity_poly.pdbx_seq_one_letter_code
_entity_poly.pdbx_strand_id
1 'polypeptide(L)'
;MFRNTAIEHELALRPDSWEYIRPQSFIENYRNQTTVEQRERYPNVDWQKALFKDNTMSYNANINISGGTKFVKYFASADYVHEGDLFRVYDNGRGYNSGYGYDRINVRSNLDFNITKTTVLKVNLAGSNAIRKAPWSNTGHSEWQIGQQWSGAYNIAPDVFLPQYSDGSWGMYPLVSNTTNSAENISLGGTMQVTTTRINTDFTLEQDLKFITKGLSARATVSWDNVFVENNRGINDLFNSAQHKWIDPDTGQERYEQSYDTNNGFDWTRCQLEYFSWCSR
;
A
#
# COMPACT_ATOMS: atom_id res chain seq x y z
N MET A 1 -9.32 -10.86 28.18
CA MET A 1 -9.45 -12.27 28.57
C MET A 1 -8.11 -12.85 29.04
N PHE A 2 -7.04 -12.77 28.26
CA PHE A 2 -5.72 -13.33 28.61
C PHE A 2 -5.08 -12.74 29.87
N ARG A 3 -5.24 -11.43 30.12
CA ARG A 3 -4.62 -10.78 31.29
C ARG A 3 -5.18 -11.26 32.63
N ASN A 4 -6.48 -11.52 32.72
CA ASN A 4 -7.07 -12.06 33.93
C ASN A 4 -6.58 -13.48 34.21
N THR A 5 -6.49 -14.30 33.17
CA THR A 5 -5.99 -15.68 33.30
C THR A 5 -4.50 -15.69 33.70
N ALA A 6 -3.70 -14.74 33.20
CA ALA A 6 -2.31 -14.59 33.60
C ALA A 6 -2.18 -14.15 35.07
N ILE A 7 -3.01 -13.19 35.50
CA ILE A 7 -3.03 -12.74 36.91
C ILE A 7 -3.51 -13.86 37.85
N GLU A 8 -4.57 -14.59 37.49
CA GLU A 8 -5.05 -15.72 38.26
C GLU A 8 -4.00 -16.83 38.34
N HIS A 9 -3.24 -17.05 37.29
CA HIS A 9 -2.15 -18.02 37.26
C HIS A 9 -0.97 -17.58 38.14
N GLU A 10 -0.57 -16.31 38.08
CA GLU A 10 0.45 -15.71 38.93
C GLU A 10 0.05 -15.76 40.41
N LEU A 11 -1.20 -15.45 40.73
CA LEU A 11 -1.76 -15.57 42.09
C LEU A 11 -1.70 -17.00 42.64
N ALA A 12 -1.98 -17.98 41.79
CA ALA A 12 -1.92 -19.39 42.18
C ALA A 12 -0.48 -19.88 42.43
N LEU A 13 0.48 -19.35 41.65
CA LEU A 13 1.89 -19.75 41.75
C LEU A 13 2.68 -18.99 42.82
N ARG A 14 2.30 -17.73 43.11
CA ARG A 14 3.02 -16.82 44.00
C ARG A 14 2.08 -16.01 44.87
N PRO A 15 1.44 -16.60 45.88
CA PRO A 15 0.49 -15.90 46.74
C PRO A 15 1.07 -14.70 47.50
N ASP A 16 2.40 -14.63 47.65
CA ASP A 16 3.09 -13.53 48.34
C ASP A 16 3.42 -12.33 47.44
N SER A 17 3.04 -12.39 46.16
CA SER A 17 3.35 -11.33 45.17
C SER A 17 2.27 -10.25 45.05
N TRP A 18 1.52 -10.01 46.13
CA TRP A 18 0.41 -9.03 46.14
C TRP A 18 0.77 -7.63 45.69
N GLU A 19 1.95 -7.17 45.99
CA GLU A 19 2.46 -5.85 45.62
C GLU A 19 2.62 -5.66 44.10
N TYR A 20 2.71 -6.77 43.35
CA TYR A 20 2.86 -6.76 41.87
C TYR A 20 1.54 -7.00 41.15
N ILE A 21 0.45 -7.28 41.90
CA ILE A 21 -0.83 -7.64 41.32
C ILE A 21 -1.76 -6.43 41.28
N ARG A 22 -2.23 -6.11 40.10
CA ARG A 22 -3.24 -5.07 39.92
C ARG A 22 -4.58 -5.52 40.49
N PRO A 23 -5.26 -4.68 41.31
CA PRO A 23 -6.59 -5.02 41.86
C PRO A 23 -7.60 -5.19 40.73
N GLN A 24 -8.63 -6.00 40.99
CA GLN A 24 -9.72 -6.28 40.06
C GLN A 24 -10.37 -4.99 39.53
N SER A 25 -10.57 -4.00 40.38
CA SER A 25 -11.13 -2.70 40.02
C SER A 25 -10.26 -1.95 38.97
N PHE A 26 -8.94 -2.08 39.06
CA PHE A 26 -8.03 -1.49 38.05
C PHE A 26 -8.21 -2.15 36.70
N ILE A 27 -8.35 -3.49 36.67
CA ILE A 27 -8.56 -4.25 35.42
C ILE A 27 -9.92 -3.92 34.80
N GLU A 28 -10.93 -3.68 35.63
CA GLU A 28 -12.27 -3.28 35.17
C GLU A 28 -12.28 -1.93 34.48
N ASN A 29 -11.39 -1.01 34.84
CA ASN A 29 -11.23 0.28 34.14
C ASN A 29 -10.89 0.10 32.64
N TYR A 30 -10.14 -0.94 32.27
CA TYR A 30 -9.85 -1.25 30.85
C TYR A 30 -11.02 -1.86 30.10
N ARG A 31 -12.08 -2.33 30.81
CA ARG A 31 -13.26 -2.95 30.21
C ARG A 31 -14.45 -2.02 30.13
N ASN A 32 -14.62 -1.16 31.15
CA ASN A 32 -15.82 -0.37 31.38
C ASN A 32 -15.60 1.12 31.12
N GLN A 33 -15.01 1.45 29.96
CA GLN A 33 -14.73 2.84 29.57
C GLN A 33 -15.99 3.49 29.01
N THR A 34 -16.41 4.60 29.58
CA THR A 34 -17.58 5.37 29.14
C THR A 34 -17.22 6.72 28.56
N THR A 35 -16.13 7.35 29.02
CA THR A 35 -15.67 8.66 28.55
C THR A 35 -14.43 8.55 27.67
N VAL A 36 -14.09 9.65 26.96
CA VAL A 36 -12.88 9.74 26.15
C VAL A 36 -11.65 9.64 27.03
N GLU A 37 -11.64 10.38 28.16
CA GLU A 37 -10.52 10.39 29.11
C GLU A 37 -10.26 8.99 29.68
N GLN A 38 -11.31 8.23 29.97
CA GLN A 38 -11.15 6.85 30.44
C GLN A 38 -10.55 5.95 29.37
N ARG A 39 -10.95 6.11 28.11
CA ARG A 39 -10.40 5.34 26.99
C ARG A 39 -8.95 5.69 26.71
N GLU A 40 -8.59 6.95 26.87
CA GLU A 40 -7.22 7.42 26.72
C GLU A 40 -6.31 6.95 27.85
N ARG A 41 -6.81 6.95 29.09
CA ARG A 41 -6.04 6.53 30.27
C ARG A 41 -5.89 5.03 30.37
N TYR A 42 -6.93 4.27 30.01
CA TYR A 42 -6.98 2.81 30.11
C TYR A 42 -7.19 2.18 28.73
N PRO A 43 -6.25 2.30 27.80
CA PRO A 43 -6.43 1.79 26.44
C PRO A 43 -6.74 0.30 26.43
N ASN A 44 -7.67 -0.11 25.56
CA ASN A 44 -8.02 -1.50 25.31
C ASN A 44 -8.20 -1.68 23.81
N VAL A 45 -7.08 -1.70 23.13
CA VAL A 45 -7.00 -1.63 21.66
C VAL A 45 -7.04 -3.03 21.06
N ASP A 46 -7.97 -3.24 20.13
CA ASP A 46 -7.90 -4.34 19.18
C ASP A 46 -7.02 -3.89 18.01
N TRP A 47 -5.73 -4.22 18.06
CA TRP A 47 -4.76 -3.78 17.09
C TRP A 47 -5.03 -4.31 15.68
N GLN A 48 -5.70 -5.43 15.54
CA GLN A 48 -6.11 -5.92 14.23
C GLN A 48 -7.14 -4.96 13.61
N LYS A 49 -8.17 -4.57 14.38
CA LYS A 49 -9.16 -3.60 13.91
C LYS A 49 -8.62 -2.17 13.80
N ALA A 50 -7.63 -1.83 14.61
CA ALA A 50 -6.97 -0.53 14.54
C ALA A 50 -6.12 -0.38 13.27
N LEU A 51 -5.47 -1.44 12.81
CA LEU A 51 -4.55 -1.40 11.67
C LEU A 51 -5.19 -1.82 10.35
N PHE A 52 -6.21 -2.67 10.38
CA PHE A 52 -6.85 -3.19 9.18
C PHE A 52 -8.30 -2.74 9.05
N LYS A 53 -8.71 -2.52 7.83
CA LYS A 53 -10.12 -2.30 7.47
C LYS A 53 -10.82 -3.65 7.44
N ASP A 54 -12.10 -3.67 7.81
CA ASP A 54 -12.92 -4.89 7.73
C ASP A 54 -13.13 -5.33 6.28
N ASN A 55 -13.17 -4.37 5.35
CA ASN A 55 -13.38 -4.61 3.93
C ASN A 55 -12.48 -3.69 3.09
N THR A 56 -11.99 -4.21 2.00
CA THR A 56 -11.40 -3.43 0.90
C THR A 56 -12.05 -3.80 -0.41
N MET A 57 -12.15 -2.84 -1.32
CA MET A 57 -12.76 -3.06 -2.62
C MET A 57 -11.68 -3.29 -3.66
N SER A 58 -11.82 -4.38 -4.42
CA SER A 58 -11.05 -4.62 -5.63
C SER A 58 -12.02 -4.93 -6.75
N TYR A 59 -11.80 -4.35 -7.92
CA TYR A 59 -12.66 -4.58 -9.06
C TYR A 59 -11.88 -4.56 -10.37
N ASN A 60 -12.42 -5.28 -11.33
CA ASN A 60 -11.93 -5.33 -12.70
C ASN A 60 -13.09 -5.04 -13.65
N ALA A 61 -12.89 -4.10 -14.56
CA ALA A 61 -13.85 -3.76 -15.60
C ALA A 61 -13.18 -3.93 -16.97
N ASN A 62 -13.85 -4.66 -17.86
CA ASN A 62 -13.36 -4.90 -19.21
C ASN A 62 -14.41 -4.53 -20.24
N ILE A 63 -13.99 -3.88 -21.32
CA ILE A 63 -14.79 -3.60 -22.48
C ILE A 63 -14.03 -4.00 -23.73
N ASN A 64 -14.71 -4.62 -24.69
CA ASN A 64 -14.12 -4.93 -25.98
C ASN A 64 -15.09 -4.65 -27.11
N ILE A 65 -14.53 -4.32 -28.27
CA ILE A 65 -15.27 -4.07 -29.50
C ILE A 65 -14.53 -4.73 -30.66
N SER A 66 -15.25 -5.35 -31.54
CA SER A 66 -14.68 -5.94 -32.75
C SER A 66 -15.61 -5.72 -33.93
N GLY A 67 -15.02 -5.66 -35.10
CA GLY A 67 -15.80 -5.50 -36.33
C GLY A 67 -14.88 -5.55 -37.54
N GLY A 68 -15.46 -5.25 -38.68
CA GLY A 68 -14.65 -5.22 -39.88
C GLY A 68 -15.45 -4.93 -41.16
N THR A 69 -14.68 -4.60 -42.18
CA THR A 69 -15.12 -4.44 -43.57
C THR A 69 -14.31 -5.38 -44.47
N LYS A 70 -14.52 -5.32 -45.76
CA LYS A 70 -13.62 -6.04 -46.71
C LYS A 70 -12.19 -5.55 -46.69
N PHE A 71 -11.98 -4.28 -46.26
CA PHE A 71 -10.66 -3.65 -46.23
C PHE A 71 -9.94 -3.80 -44.86
N VAL A 72 -10.68 -3.67 -43.74
CA VAL A 72 -10.09 -3.73 -42.39
C VAL A 72 -10.92 -4.60 -41.47
N LYS A 73 -10.23 -5.41 -40.67
CA LYS A 73 -10.78 -6.06 -39.48
C LYS A 73 -10.12 -5.43 -38.25
N TYR A 74 -10.92 -5.19 -37.23
CA TYR A 74 -10.41 -4.59 -36.01
C TYR A 74 -10.94 -5.29 -34.77
N PHE A 75 -10.11 -5.31 -33.76
CA PHE A 75 -10.45 -5.64 -32.40
C PHE A 75 -9.79 -4.61 -31.50
N ALA A 76 -10.56 -4.05 -30.57
CA ALA A 76 -10.03 -3.18 -29.52
C ALA A 76 -10.60 -3.63 -28.16
N SER A 77 -9.76 -3.57 -27.13
CA SER A 77 -10.17 -3.83 -25.75
C SER A 77 -9.51 -2.84 -24.80
N ALA A 78 -10.24 -2.52 -23.73
CA ALA A 78 -9.70 -1.80 -22.60
C ALA A 78 -10.11 -2.54 -21.33
N ASP A 79 -9.19 -2.70 -20.39
CA ASP A 79 -9.47 -3.20 -19.06
C ASP A 79 -8.91 -2.26 -18.00
N TYR A 80 -9.62 -2.16 -16.90
CA TYR A 80 -9.22 -1.39 -15.73
C TYR A 80 -9.28 -2.27 -14.49
N VAL A 81 -8.20 -2.29 -13.73
CA VAL A 81 -8.05 -3.01 -12.47
C VAL A 81 -7.80 -2.01 -11.37
N HIS A 82 -8.56 -2.12 -10.30
CA HIS A 82 -8.37 -1.38 -9.06
C HIS A 82 -8.22 -2.34 -7.88
N GLU A 83 -7.20 -2.13 -7.07
CA GLU A 83 -7.00 -2.83 -5.79
C GLU A 83 -6.93 -1.78 -4.69
N GLY A 84 -7.86 -1.86 -3.74
CA GLY A 84 -7.95 -0.94 -2.62
C GLY A 84 -6.98 -1.29 -1.49
N ASP A 85 -6.87 -0.38 -0.53
CA ASP A 85 -5.99 -0.50 0.61
C ASP A 85 -6.67 -1.24 1.76
N LEU A 86 -6.04 -2.28 2.27
CA LEU A 86 -6.46 -3.03 3.44
C LEU A 86 -6.12 -2.30 4.75
N PHE A 87 -5.07 -1.48 4.75
CA PHE A 87 -4.63 -0.78 5.95
C PHE A 87 -5.48 0.44 6.27
N ARG A 88 -5.63 0.71 7.56
CA ARG A 88 -6.27 1.91 8.06
C ARG A 88 -5.22 3.00 8.24
N VAL A 89 -5.38 4.09 7.51
CA VAL A 89 -4.54 5.29 7.63
C VAL A 89 -5.27 6.29 8.50
N TYR A 90 -4.61 6.77 9.54
CA TYR A 90 -5.12 7.80 10.44
C TYR A 90 -4.84 9.20 9.88
N ASP A 91 -5.55 10.18 10.37
CA ASP A 91 -5.30 11.57 9.99
C ASP A 91 -3.93 12.02 10.52
N ASN A 92 -3.07 12.41 9.61
CA ASN A 92 -1.73 12.90 9.93
C ASN A 92 -1.69 14.43 10.09
N GLY A 93 -2.81 15.12 9.91
CA GLY A 93 -2.88 16.59 9.96
C GLY A 93 -2.13 17.31 8.82
N ARG A 94 -1.62 16.57 7.82
CA ARG A 94 -0.75 17.10 6.76
C ARG A 94 -1.38 17.07 5.37
N GLY A 95 -2.59 16.52 5.26
CA GLY A 95 -3.39 16.54 4.04
C GLY A 95 -2.95 15.56 2.96
N TYR A 96 -2.08 14.59 3.25
CA TYR A 96 -1.76 13.49 2.33
C TYR A 96 -2.18 12.14 2.90
N ASN A 97 -2.37 11.16 2.03
CA ASN A 97 -2.68 9.79 2.40
C ASN A 97 -1.54 8.87 1.94
N SER A 98 -0.86 8.26 2.91
CA SER A 98 0.28 7.36 2.72
C SER A 98 -0.13 5.91 2.45
N GLY A 99 -1.42 5.60 2.31
CA GLY A 99 -1.93 4.24 2.14
C GLY A 99 -1.47 3.54 0.86
N TYR A 100 -1.81 2.26 0.78
CA TYR A 100 -1.53 1.41 -0.37
C TYR A 100 -2.61 1.58 -1.44
N GLY A 101 -2.27 1.25 -2.68
CA GLY A 101 -3.23 1.20 -3.77
C GLY A 101 -2.58 0.74 -5.06
N TYR A 102 -3.38 0.13 -5.92
CA TYR A 102 -2.94 -0.27 -7.24
C TYR A 102 -4.05 -0.01 -8.25
N ASP A 103 -3.70 0.74 -9.28
CA ASP A 103 -4.56 1.04 -10.41
C ASP A 103 -3.84 0.65 -11.69
N ARG A 104 -4.50 -0.07 -12.59
CA ARG A 104 -3.95 -0.41 -13.89
C ARG A 104 -4.99 -0.29 -14.98
N ILE A 105 -4.63 0.40 -16.05
CA ILE A 105 -5.37 0.40 -17.28
C ILE A 105 -4.55 -0.33 -18.36
N ASN A 106 -5.17 -1.24 -19.08
CA ASN A 106 -4.59 -1.85 -20.28
C ASN A 106 -5.48 -1.53 -21.47
N VAL A 107 -4.85 -1.25 -22.59
CA VAL A 107 -5.53 -1.05 -23.87
C VAL A 107 -4.86 -1.94 -24.91
N ARG A 108 -5.67 -2.50 -25.80
CA ARG A 108 -5.17 -3.31 -26.90
C ARG A 108 -5.97 -3.04 -28.15
N SER A 109 -5.26 -2.95 -29.27
CA SER A 109 -5.89 -2.83 -30.59
C SER A 109 -5.17 -3.76 -31.57
N ASN A 110 -5.92 -4.58 -32.26
CA ASN A 110 -5.43 -5.42 -33.34
C ASN A 110 -6.18 -5.00 -34.63
N LEU A 111 -5.40 -4.65 -35.65
CA LEU A 111 -5.90 -4.17 -36.92
C LEU A 111 -5.31 -5.01 -38.05
N ASP A 112 -6.17 -5.62 -38.86
CA ASP A 112 -5.76 -6.37 -40.06
C ASP A 112 -6.25 -5.60 -41.29
N PHE A 113 -5.32 -5.04 -42.05
CA PHE A 113 -5.61 -4.30 -43.28
C PHE A 113 -5.37 -5.19 -44.50
N ASN A 114 -6.39 -5.45 -45.26
CA ASN A 114 -6.29 -6.10 -46.58
C ASN A 114 -5.88 -5.03 -47.62
N ILE A 115 -4.57 -4.77 -47.73
CA ILE A 115 -4.03 -3.73 -48.63
C ILE A 115 -4.33 -4.09 -50.11
N THR A 116 -4.11 -5.36 -50.42
CA THR A 116 -4.48 -5.94 -51.72
C THR A 116 -5.14 -7.31 -51.49
N LYS A 117 -5.52 -8.01 -52.58
CA LYS A 117 -6.01 -9.39 -52.50
C LYS A 117 -4.96 -10.38 -52.02
N THR A 118 -3.67 -10.00 -52.05
CA THR A 118 -2.52 -10.87 -51.72
C THR A 118 -1.64 -10.30 -50.62
N THR A 119 -1.94 -9.06 -50.15
CA THR A 119 -1.13 -8.39 -49.16
C THR A 119 -1.99 -8.02 -47.96
N VAL A 120 -1.57 -8.44 -46.77
CA VAL A 120 -2.21 -8.09 -45.48
C VAL A 120 -1.17 -7.42 -44.59
N LEU A 121 -1.51 -6.27 -44.06
CA LEU A 121 -0.76 -5.61 -43.00
C LEU A 121 -1.52 -5.79 -41.68
N LYS A 122 -0.86 -6.41 -40.70
CA LYS A 122 -1.38 -6.55 -39.35
C LYS A 122 -0.65 -5.58 -38.43
N VAL A 123 -1.40 -4.85 -37.63
CA VAL A 123 -0.89 -3.88 -36.64
C VAL A 123 -1.46 -4.26 -35.30
N ASN A 124 -0.60 -4.66 -34.36
CA ASN A 124 -0.96 -4.92 -32.99
C ASN A 124 -0.38 -3.84 -32.11
N LEU A 125 -1.24 -3.14 -31.39
CA LEU A 125 -0.89 -2.13 -30.42
C LEU A 125 -1.37 -2.58 -29.04
N ALA A 126 -0.49 -2.61 -28.07
CA ALA A 126 -0.86 -2.85 -26.68
C ALA A 126 -0.19 -1.81 -25.80
N GLY A 127 -0.95 -1.26 -24.88
CA GLY A 127 -0.45 -0.31 -23.89
C GLY A 127 -0.96 -0.67 -22.51
N SER A 128 -0.13 -0.47 -21.49
CA SER A 128 -0.55 -0.56 -20.10
C SER A 128 0.06 0.58 -19.29
N ASN A 129 -0.74 1.13 -18.39
CA ASN A 129 -0.27 2.07 -17.38
C ASN A 129 -0.71 1.54 -16.02
N ALA A 130 0.27 1.27 -15.16
CA ALA A 130 0.06 0.77 -13.82
C ALA A 130 0.61 1.77 -12.81
N ILE A 131 -0.20 2.16 -11.84
CA ILE A 131 0.14 3.06 -10.74
C ILE A 131 0.06 2.27 -9.44
N ARG A 132 1.19 2.09 -8.79
CA ARG A 132 1.28 1.49 -7.46
C ARG A 132 1.60 2.57 -6.44
N LYS A 133 0.78 2.66 -5.39
CA LYS A 133 1.01 3.55 -4.23
C LYS A 133 1.36 2.72 -3.02
N ALA A 134 2.25 3.24 -2.18
CA ALA A 134 2.62 2.64 -0.90
C ALA A 134 3.15 3.73 0.05
N PRO A 135 3.12 3.50 1.38
CA PRO A 135 3.89 4.32 2.31
C PRO A 135 5.36 4.25 1.94
N TRP A 136 6.04 5.38 2.05
CA TRP A 136 7.48 5.43 1.85
C TRP A 136 8.20 5.60 3.17
N SER A 137 9.25 4.80 3.42
CA SER A 137 10.18 5.03 4.52
C SER A 137 11.58 5.20 3.97
N ASN A 138 12.42 5.88 4.74
CA ASN A 138 13.83 6.05 4.43
C ASN A 138 14.63 4.74 4.33
N THR A 139 14.07 3.63 4.82
CA THR A 139 14.65 2.29 4.67
C THR A 139 14.35 1.65 3.31
N GLY A 140 13.54 2.31 2.48
CA GLY A 140 13.40 2.02 1.04
C GLY A 140 12.64 0.75 0.66
N HIS A 141 12.14 -0.04 1.60
CA HIS A 141 11.49 -1.32 1.30
C HIS A 141 10.05 -1.37 1.80
N SER A 142 9.11 -1.26 0.88
CA SER A 142 7.67 -1.40 1.15
C SER A 142 7.31 -2.76 1.80
N GLU A 143 8.06 -3.81 1.46
CA GLU A 143 7.84 -5.15 2.02
C GLU A 143 8.16 -5.23 3.51
N TRP A 144 9.23 -4.58 3.95
CA TRP A 144 9.58 -4.52 5.36
C TRP A 144 8.51 -3.78 6.18
N GLN A 145 7.96 -2.70 5.64
CA GLN A 145 6.87 -1.97 6.30
C GLN A 145 5.61 -2.80 6.42
N ILE A 146 5.24 -3.57 5.41
CA ILE A 146 4.12 -4.51 5.49
C ILE A 146 4.35 -5.49 6.64
N GLY A 147 5.54 -6.07 6.73
CA GLY A 147 5.94 -6.95 7.83
C GLY A 147 5.81 -6.29 9.20
N GLN A 148 6.22 -5.03 9.34
CA GLN A 148 6.08 -4.28 10.60
C GLN A 148 4.61 -4.03 10.97
N GLN A 149 3.75 -3.75 10.00
CA GLN A 149 2.31 -3.56 10.25
C GLN A 149 1.65 -4.86 10.72
N TRP A 150 1.94 -5.97 10.07
CA TRP A 150 1.48 -7.29 10.52
C TRP A 150 2.01 -7.62 11.90
N SER A 151 3.29 -7.39 12.16
CA SER A 151 3.90 -7.60 13.46
C SER A 151 3.21 -6.78 14.54
N GLY A 152 2.95 -5.50 14.28
CA GLY A 152 2.24 -4.61 15.21
C GLY A 152 0.84 -5.09 15.57
N ALA A 153 0.10 -5.63 14.60
CA ALA A 153 -1.25 -6.14 14.83
C ALA A 153 -1.31 -7.32 15.81
N TYR A 154 -0.22 -8.04 15.98
CA TYR A 154 -0.15 -9.23 16.85
C TYR A 154 0.72 -9.06 18.08
N ASN A 155 1.72 -8.17 18.03
CA ASN A 155 2.74 -8.05 19.07
C ASN A 155 2.52 -6.87 20.02
N ILE A 156 1.78 -5.82 19.60
CA ILE A 156 1.49 -4.70 20.50
C ILE A 156 0.41 -5.14 21.49
N ALA A 157 0.70 -4.98 22.78
CA ALA A 157 -0.28 -5.30 23.83
C ALA A 157 -1.46 -4.30 23.77
N PRO A 158 -2.71 -4.75 24.03
CA PRO A 158 -3.90 -3.92 23.88
C PRO A 158 -3.98 -2.75 24.87
N ASP A 159 -3.23 -2.81 25.96
CA ASP A 159 -3.33 -1.92 27.11
C ASP A 159 -2.19 -0.93 27.27
N VAL A 160 -1.33 -0.78 26.26
CA VAL A 160 -0.14 0.07 26.37
C VAL A 160 -0.38 1.52 25.92
N PHE A 161 -1.02 1.74 24.79
CA PHE A 161 -1.36 3.07 24.26
C PHE A 161 -2.44 2.98 23.18
N LEU A 162 -3.02 4.11 22.82
CA LEU A 162 -3.90 4.24 21.66
C LEU A 162 -3.10 4.43 20.38
N PRO A 163 -3.59 4.01 19.21
CA PRO A 163 -2.97 4.36 17.93
C PRO A 163 -2.77 5.86 17.74
N GLN A 164 -3.83 6.63 18.04
CA GLN A 164 -3.84 8.09 18.03
C GLN A 164 -4.80 8.58 19.11
N TYR A 165 -4.42 9.62 19.84
CA TYR A 165 -5.24 10.27 20.84
C TYR A 165 -6.18 11.30 20.22
N SER A 166 -7.18 11.77 20.97
CA SER A 166 -8.17 12.74 20.51
C SER A 166 -7.58 14.12 20.14
N ASP A 167 -6.42 14.46 20.70
CA ASP A 167 -5.66 15.66 20.40
C ASP A 167 -4.76 15.54 19.14
N GLY A 168 -4.81 14.37 18.46
CA GLY A 168 -3.99 14.08 17.29
C GLY A 168 -2.60 13.53 17.61
N SER A 169 -2.22 13.43 18.87
CA SER A 169 -0.93 12.87 19.30
C SER A 169 -0.88 11.35 19.05
N TRP A 170 0.29 10.85 18.72
CA TRP A 170 0.52 9.42 18.50
C TRP A 170 0.84 8.69 19.80
N GLY A 171 0.29 7.50 19.95
CA GLY A 171 0.57 6.69 21.13
C GLY A 171 2.01 6.21 21.16
N MET A 172 2.63 6.32 22.33
CA MET A 172 3.96 5.76 22.62
C MET A 172 3.96 5.01 23.94
N TYR A 173 4.98 4.18 24.15
CA TYR A 173 5.24 3.56 25.43
C TYR A 173 6.64 3.94 25.95
N PRO A 174 6.73 4.79 26.98
CA PRO A 174 8.00 5.41 27.37
C PRO A 174 8.96 4.45 28.08
N LEU A 175 8.50 3.25 28.51
CA LEU A 175 9.29 2.31 29.29
C LEU A 175 10.00 1.23 28.45
N VAL A 176 9.62 1.08 27.16
CA VAL A 176 10.19 0.07 26.26
C VAL A 176 10.45 0.68 24.90
N SER A 177 11.72 0.86 24.57
CA SER A 177 12.17 1.53 23.34
C SER A 177 11.83 0.80 22.02
N ASN A 178 11.38 -0.46 22.09
CA ASN A 178 11.13 -1.28 20.92
C ASN A 178 9.65 -1.44 20.55
N THR A 179 8.74 -0.78 21.27
CA THR A 179 7.31 -0.84 20.95
C THR A 179 6.97 0.32 20.03
N THR A 180 6.99 0.06 18.72
CA THR A 180 6.71 1.05 17.70
C THR A 180 5.21 1.12 17.41
N ASN A 181 4.66 2.31 17.27
CA ASN A 181 3.27 2.52 16.87
C ASN A 181 3.11 2.28 15.35
N SER A 182 2.58 1.13 15.01
CA SER A 182 2.39 0.75 13.60
C SER A 182 1.39 1.65 12.86
N ALA A 183 0.40 2.21 13.56
CA ALA A 183 -0.56 3.15 12.96
C ALA A 183 0.11 4.47 12.58
N GLU A 184 1.00 4.97 13.43
CA GLU A 184 1.84 6.13 13.16
C GLU A 184 2.74 5.90 11.94
N ASN A 185 3.45 4.77 11.92
CA ASN A 185 4.36 4.42 10.82
C ASN A 185 3.69 4.41 9.45
N ILE A 186 2.48 3.87 9.35
CA ILE A 186 1.71 3.95 8.10
C ILE A 186 1.33 5.40 7.80
N SER A 187 0.80 6.11 8.78
CA SER A 187 0.13 7.40 8.54
C SER A 187 1.10 8.55 8.26
N LEU A 188 2.31 8.50 8.87
CA LEU A 188 3.37 9.49 8.68
C LEU A 188 4.47 9.04 7.71
N GLY A 189 4.44 7.80 7.24
CA GLY A 189 5.51 7.20 6.43
C GLY A 189 5.70 7.82 5.04
N GLY A 190 5.04 8.93 4.71
CA GLY A 190 5.14 9.55 3.40
C GLY A 190 4.45 8.74 2.31
N THR A 191 4.67 9.11 1.06
CA THR A 191 4.06 8.45 -0.10
C THR A 191 5.12 8.02 -1.10
N MET A 192 4.98 6.83 -1.64
CA MET A 192 5.72 6.36 -2.80
C MET A 192 4.73 5.98 -3.89
N GLN A 193 4.95 6.49 -5.09
CA GLN A 193 4.16 6.14 -6.27
C GLN A 193 5.09 5.64 -7.36
N VAL A 194 4.87 4.42 -7.81
CA VAL A 194 5.57 3.84 -8.95
C VAL A 194 4.59 3.74 -10.10
N THR A 195 4.87 4.47 -11.17
CA THR A 195 4.10 4.42 -12.42
C THR A 195 4.88 3.63 -13.45
N THR A 196 4.30 2.55 -13.94
CA THR A 196 4.90 1.73 -15.00
C THR A 196 4.04 1.81 -16.24
N THR A 197 4.58 2.40 -17.30
CA THR A 197 3.94 2.48 -18.62
C THR A 197 4.65 1.53 -19.58
N ARG A 198 3.90 0.67 -20.26
CA ARG A 198 4.41 -0.25 -21.27
C ARG A 198 3.68 -0.01 -22.58
N ILE A 199 4.41 0.02 -23.67
CA ILE A 199 3.88 0.15 -25.02
C ILE A 199 4.52 -0.93 -25.86
N ASN A 200 3.70 -1.78 -26.47
CA ASN A 200 4.13 -2.85 -27.35
C ASN A 200 3.46 -2.63 -28.72
N THR A 201 4.24 -2.66 -29.76
CA THR A 201 3.78 -2.42 -31.12
C THR A 201 4.38 -3.43 -32.07
N ASP A 202 3.53 -4.18 -32.77
CA ASP A 202 3.94 -5.14 -33.80
C ASP A 202 3.35 -4.76 -35.14
N PHE A 203 4.19 -4.73 -36.15
CA PHE A 203 3.81 -4.59 -37.55
C PHE A 203 4.17 -5.88 -38.28
N THR A 204 3.19 -6.55 -38.85
CA THR A 204 3.41 -7.78 -39.62
C THR A 204 2.86 -7.58 -41.02
N LEU A 205 3.73 -7.70 -42.01
CA LEU A 205 3.36 -7.73 -43.42
C LEU A 205 3.33 -9.17 -43.91
N GLU A 206 2.20 -9.61 -44.43
CA GLU A 206 2.01 -10.92 -45.04
C GLU A 206 1.74 -10.75 -46.53
N GLN A 207 2.51 -11.42 -47.37
CA GLN A 207 2.39 -11.44 -48.82
C GLN A 207 2.16 -12.84 -49.35
N ASP A 208 1.06 -13.07 -50.02
CA ASP A 208 0.82 -14.28 -50.78
C ASP A 208 1.59 -14.22 -52.12
N LEU A 209 2.46 -15.20 -52.33
CA LEU A 209 3.35 -15.28 -53.48
C LEU A 209 2.93 -16.40 -54.45
N LYS A 210 1.60 -16.74 -54.48
CA LYS A 210 1.03 -17.72 -55.39
C LYS A 210 1.39 -17.49 -56.86
N PHE A 211 1.69 -16.22 -57.25
CA PHE A 211 2.10 -15.86 -58.57
C PHE A 211 3.50 -16.41 -58.94
N ILE A 212 4.32 -16.79 -57.96
CA ILE A 212 5.61 -17.44 -58.14
C ILE A 212 5.44 -18.94 -58.06
N THR A 213 4.85 -19.43 -56.92
CA THR A 213 4.64 -20.86 -56.70
C THR A 213 3.39 -21.03 -55.83
N LYS A 214 2.53 -22.01 -56.17
CA LYS A 214 1.32 -22.32 -55.45
C LYS A 214 1.65 -22.71 -53.99
N GLY A 215 1.05 -21.99 -53.02
CA GLY A 215 1.24 -22.19 -51.57
C GLY A 215 2.42 -21.42 -50.98
N LEU A 216 3.16 -20.66 -51.77
CA LEU A 216 4.24 -19.82 -51.28
C LEU A 216 3.65 -18.55 -50.65
N SER A 217 4.15 -18.18 -49.47
CA SER A 217 3.87 -16.91 -48.81
C SER A 217 5.12 -16.40 -48.10
N ALA A 218 5.23 -15.11 -47.93
CA ALA A 218 6.26 -14.46 -47.13
C ALA A 218 5.64 -13.64 -46.00
N ARG A 219 6.31 -13.59 -44.85
CA ARG A 219 5.92 -12.81 -43.67
C ARG A 219 7.13 -12.08 -43.16
N ALA A 220 6.97 -10.80 -42.86
CA ALA A 220 7.96 -9.98 -42.16
C ALA A 220 7.28 -9.33 -40.96
N THR A 221 7.92 -9.35 -39.80
CA THR A 221 7.42 -8.72 -38.57
C THR A 221 8.48 -7.80 -38.00
N VAL A 222 8.04 -6.62 -37.60
CA VAL A 222 8.85 -5.64 -36.84
C VAL A 222 8.10 -5.38 -35.54
N SER A 223 8.79 -5.62 -34.42
CA SER A 223 8.24 -5.40 -33.07
C SER A 223 9.04 -4.30 -32.38
N TRP A 224 8.33 -3.44 -31.66
CA TRP A 224 8.92 -2.42 -30.84
C TRP A 224 8.23 -2.38 -29.47
N ASP A 225 9.02 -2.66 -28.43
CA ASP A 225 8.58 -2.70 -27.04
C ASP A 225 9.27 -1.59 -26.27
N ASN A 226 8.52 -0.83 -25.48
CA ASN A 226 9.04 0.19 -24.59
C ASN A 226 8.43 0.07 -23.20
N VAL A 227 9.27 0.23 -22.18
CA VAL A 227 8.86 0.28 -20.77
C VAL A 227 9.44 1.55 -20.17
N PHE A 228 8.54 2.34 -19.59
CA PHE A 228 8.86 3.56 -18.86
C PHE A 228 8.44 3.38 -17.40
N VAL A 229 9.37 3.59 -16.47
CA VAL A 229 9.13 3.50 -15.04
C VAL A 229 9.45 4.84 -14.39
N GLU A 230 8.49 5.38 -13.69
CA GLU A 230 8.60 6.63 -12.95
C GLU A 230 8.40 6.33 -11.46
N ASN A 231 9.38 6.71 -10.63
CA ASN A 231 9.35 6.57 -9.19
C ASN A 231 9.22 7.95 -8.55
N ASN A 232 8.07 8.22 -7.96
CA ASN A 232 7.78 9.45 -7.23
C ASN A 232 7.73 9.15 -5.73
N ARG A 233 8.36 9.99 -4.91
CA ARG A 233 8.36 9.90 -3.46
C ARG A 233 7.88 11.22 -2.88
N GLY A 234 6.99 11.12 -1.90
CA GLY A 234 6.53 12.25 -1.11
C GLY A 234 7.34 12.44 0.16
N ILE A 235 6.94 13.41 0.93
CA ILE A 235 7.56 13.76 2.21
C ILE A 235 7.31 12.61 3.20
N ASN A 236 8.38 12.24 3.94
CA ASN A 236 8.27 11.34 5.08
C ASN A 236 8.37 12.18 6.35
N ASP A 237 7.27 12.29 7.08
CA ASP A 237 7.17 13.09 8.31
C ASP A 237 7.28 12.26 9.59
N LEU A 238 7.63 10.98 9.49
CA LEU A 238 7.66 10.07 10.63
C LEU A 238 8.53 10.60 11.79
N PHE A 239 9.66 11.23 11.45
CA PHE A 239 10.60 11.77 12.43
C PHE A 239 10.55 13.31 12.51
N ASN A 240 9.57 13.93 11.87
CA ASN A 240 9.51 15.37 11.78
C ASN A 240 8.32 15.94 12.54
N SER A 241 8.58 16.40 13.77
CA SER A 241 7.59 17.07 14.63
C SER A 241 6.34 16.23 14.95
N ALA A 242 6.46 14.90 14.91
CA ALA A 242 5.38 14.04 15.40
C ALA A 242 5.31 14.16 16.92
N GLN A 243 4.13 14.51 17.42
CA GLN A 243 3.89 14.58 18.86
C GLN A 243 3.41 13.21 19.35
N HIS A 244 4.11 12.67 20.33
CA HIS A 244 3.78 11.43 21.00
C HIS A 244 3.18 11.72 22.37
N LYS A 245 2.23 10.88 22.79
CA LYS A 245 1.56 10.97 24.07
C LYS A 245 1.48 9.60 24.72
N TRP A 246 1.63 9.58 26.02
CA TRP A 246 1.30 8.45 26.87
C TRP A 246 0.68 8.95 28.16
N ILE A 247 -0.33 8.25 28.64
CA ILE A 247 -0.99 8.56 29.91
C ILE A 247 -0.69 7.44 30.90
N ASP A 248 -0.07 7.78 32.01
CA ASP A 248 0.18 6.83 33.08
C ASP A 248 -1.15 6.32 33.65
N PRO A 249 -1.46 5.03 33.55
CA PRO A 249 -2.73 4.51 34.04
C PRO A 249 -2.89 4.61 35.56
N ASP A 250 -1.79 4.60 36.32
CA ASP A 250 -1.83 4.69 37.77
C ASP A 250 -2.07 6.10 38.26
N THR A 251 -1.28 7.04 37.78
CA THR A 251 -1.32 8.43 38.23
C THR A 251 -2.23 9.33 37.40
N GLY A 252 -2.50 8.96 36.14
CA GLY A 252 -3.21 9.79 35.18
C GLY A 252 -2.34 10.93 34.64
N GLN A 253 -1.04 10.95 34.90
CA GLN A 253 -0.14 11.95 34.35
C GLN A 253 0.09 11.73 32.86
N GLU A 254 -0.01 12.80 32.10
CA GLU A 254 0.29 12.82 30.67
C GLU A 254 1.78 13.09 30.46
N ARG A 255 2.38 12.32 29.56
CA ARG A 255 3.75 12.54 29.09
C ARG A 255 3.71 12.79 27.59
N TYR A 256 4.41 13.83 27.19
CA TYR A 256 4.55 14.22 25.78
C TYR A 256 6.01 14.15 25.36
N GLU A 257 6.23 13.58 24.19
CA GLU A 257 7.52 13.59 23.51
C GLU A 257 7.30 14.06 22.08
N GLN A 258 8.23 14.83 21.57
CA GLN A 258 8.19 15.28 20.19
C GLN A 258 9.39 14.72 19.45
N SER A 259 9.13 14.04 18.34
CA SER A 259 10.18 13.53 17.48
C SER A 259 10.77 14.66 16.65
N TYR A 260 12.09 14.77 16.68
CA TYR A 260 12.85 15.63 15.78
C TYR A 260 13.92 14.79 15.08
N ASP A 261 13.95 14.85 13.76
CA ASP A 261 15.14 14.39 13.04
C ASP A 261 16.19 15.51 13.09
N THR A 262 17.22 15.29 13.90
CA THR A 262 18.33 16.23 14.05
C THR A 262 19.21 16.31 12.80
N ASN A 263 19.05 15.38 11.87
CA ASN A 263 19.93 15.27 10.71
C ASN A 263 19.42 15.99 9.46
N ASN A 264 18.15 16.22 9.30
CA ASN A 264 17.56 17.00 8.20
C ASN A 264 16.05 16.82 8.12
N GLY A 265 15.25 17.12 9.03
CA GLY A 265 13.80 16.99 9.13
C GLY A 265 12.91 16.97 7.88
N PHE A 266 13.47 16.91 6.69
CA PHE A 266 12.71 16.87 5.45
C PHE A 266 13.30 15.84 4.50
N ASP A 267 12.48 14.90 4.13
CA ASP A 267 12.76 14.07 2.97
C ASP A 267 12.00 14.64 1.76
N TRP A 268 12.77 15.28 0.88
CA TRP A 268 12.22 15.97 -0.27
C TRP A 268 11.63 15.00 -1.29
N THR A 269 10.58 15.42 -1.95
CA THR A 269 10.03 14.71 -3.12
C THR A 269 11.13 14.59 -4.18
N ARG A 270 11.47 13.36 -4.53
CA ARG A 270 12.35 13.06 -5.66
C ARG A 270 11.57 12.32 -6.72
N CYS A 271 11.66 12.83 -7.93
CA CYS A 271 11.23 12.12 -9.12
C CYS A 271 12.46 11.46 -9.75
N GLN A 272 12.46 10.14 -9.86
CA GLN A 272 13.53 9.40 -10.52
C GLN A 272 12.95 8.71 -11.75
N LEU A 273 13.44 9.12 -12.92
CA LEU A 273 13.09 8.53 -14.21
C LEU A 273 14.11 7.46 -14.55
N GLU A 274 13.68 6.22 -14.69
CA GLU A 274 14.52 5.13 -15.16
C GLU A 274 14.05 4.70 -16.56
N TYR A 275 14.93 4.84 -17.53
CA TYR A 275 14.71 4.36 -18.90
C TYR A 275 15.30 2.96 -19.05
N PHE A 276 14.46 1.98 -19.29
CA PHE A 276 14.92 0.68 -19.77
C PHE A 276 14.82 0.64 -21.30
N SER A 277 15.99 0.57 -21.91
CA SER A 277 16.12 0.57 -23.35
C SER A 277 16.09 -0.85 -23.92
N TRP A 278 15.41 -0.98 -25.07
CA TRP A 278 15.63 -1.93 -26.15
C TRP A 278 15.78 -3.41 -25.83
N CYS A 279 14.76 -4.18 -26.11
CA CYS A 279 14.92 -5.54 -26.52
C CYS A 279 14.57 -5.65 -28.03
N SER A 280 15.58 -5.63 -28.87
CA SER A 280 15.44 -6.09 -30.25
C SER A 280 15.43 -7.63 -30.24
N ARG A 281 14.35 -8.21 -30.62
CA ARG A 281 14.25 -9.64 -30.95
C ARG A 281 14.22 -9.83 -32.45
#